data_f4ca7c20a1eb81ae7c8bf1b67db5584e
#
_entry.id   f4ca7c20a1eb81ae7c8bf1b67db5584e
#
_cell.length_a   1.000
_cell.length_b   1.000
_cell.length_c   1.000
_cell.angle_alpha   90.00
_cell.angle_beta   90.00
_cell.angle_gamma   90.00
#
_symmetry.space_group_name_H-M   'P 1'
#
loop_
_entity.id
_entity.type
_entity.pdbx_description
1 polymer ?
#
loop_
_entity_poly.entity_id
_entity_poly.type
_entity_poly.pdbx_seq_one_letter_code
_entity_poly.pdbx_strand_id
1 'polypeptide(L)'
;MEYIYILLLYLPSGFGRLTQRATGYQYTHAAVSLDDTYTHFYAFSRLRVKTPPISGYIEEKRIYYTLGEDVPIYTKIFRVPVTKEGYGNAIRYMEDVKNDPEIMYNLIHMLLTPVFGGHPLYKAFHCGEFVAKVLEAAGIKLHQPYYRYTPKLFSELLEPYFLYEGTLDNSSRDGMEDDFFRETPKKEYLAKTLYIIKELLFRQVFHRASGHFRPEKVRFRVTDKV
;
A
#
# COMPACT_ATOMS: atom_id res chain seq x y z
N MET A 1 19.19 -14.35 -8.90
CA MET A 1 18.38 -13.15 -9.17
C MET A 1 17.00 -13.45 -8.64
N GLU A 2 16.46 -12.61 -7.79
CA GLU A 2 15.13 -12.74 -7.22
C GLU A 2 14.19 -11.74 -7.89
N TYR A 3 12.89 -11.88 -7.68
CA TYR A 3 11.90 -10.96 -8.23
C TYR A 3 10.93 -10.51 -7.16
N ILE A 4 10.56 -9.22 -7.23
CA ILE A 4 9.43 -8.65 -6.52
C ILE A 4 8.40 -8.25 -7.57
N TYR A 5 7.13 -8.58 -7.32
CA TYR A 5 6.06 -8.24 -8.24
C TYR A 5 5.28 -7.04 -7.70
N ILE A 6 5.10 -6.03 -8.53
CA ILE A 6 4.27 -4.88 -8.23
C ILE A 6 2.99 -4.98 -9.05
N LEU A 7 1.87 -4.96 -8.34
CA LEU A 7 0.54 -5.04 -8.94
C LEU A 7 -0.14 -3.69 -8.81
N LEU A 8 -0.61 -3.16 -9.92
CA LEU A 8 -1.54 -2.04 -9.95
C LEU A 8 -2.94 -2.61 -10.18
N LEU A 9 -3.86 -2.28 -9.29
CA LEU A 9 -5.17 -2.90 -9.24
C LEU A 9 -6.29 -1.86 -9.35
N TYR A 10 -7.36 -2.23 -10.02
CA TYR A 10 -8.59 -1.45 -10.01
C TYR A 10 -9.45 -1.85 -8.81
N LEU A 11 -9.80 -0.88 -7.97
CA LEU A 11 -10.74 -1.09 -6.87
C LEU A 11 -12.14 -0.60 -7.27
N PRO A 12 -13.14 -1.47 -7.41
CA PRO A 12 -14.50 -1.12 -7.82
C PRO A 12 -15.31 -0.43 -6.71
N SER A 13 -14.64 0.13 -5.71
CA SER A 13 -15.29 0.86 -4.60
C SER A 13 -15.68 2.28 -5.00
N GLY A 14 -16.60 2.90 -4.25
CA GLY A 14 -16.96 4.32 -4.46
C GLY A 14 -15.75 5.25 -4.36
N PHE A 15 -14.83 4.95 -3.45
CA PHE A 15 -13.57 5.66 -3.30
C PHE A 15 -12.62 5.43 -4.49
N GLY A 16 -12.47 4.20 -4.98
CA GLY A 16 -11.69 3.90 -6.18
C GLY A 16 -12.18 4.67 -7.39
N ARG A 17 -13.49 4.74 -7.61
CA ARG A 17 -14.08 5.55 -8.70
C ARG A 17 -13.79 7.04 -8.56
N LEU A 18 -13.80 7.58 -7.33
CA LEU A 18 -13.44 8.98 -7.09
C LEU A 18 -11.96 9.23 -7.41
N THR A 19 -11.07 8.37 -6.96
CA THR A 19 -9.63 8.43 -7.24
C THR A 19 -9.37 8.33 -8.74
N GLN A 20 -10.02 7.41 -9.44
CA GLN A 20 -9.90 7.25 -10.88
C GLN A 20 -10.31 8.54 -11.64
N ARG A 21 -11.42 9.17 -11.23
CA ARG A 21 -11.84 10.45 -11.81
C ARG A 21 -10.86 11.58 -11.54
N ALA A 22 -10.30 11.64 -10.33
CA ALA A 22 -9.37 12.68 -9.93
C ALA A 22 -8.00 12.53 -10.61
N THR A 23 -7.53 11.30 -10.81
CA THR A 23 -6.20 11.01 -11.39
C THR A 23 -6.20 10.79 -12.88
N GLY A 24 -7.36 10.52 -13.48
CA GLY A 24 -7.49 10.11 -14.89
C GLY A 24 -6.81 8.76 -15.20
N TYR A 25 -6.50 7.94 -14.20
CA TYR A 25 -5.81 6.66 -14.35
C TYR A 25 -6.68 5.50 -13.86
N GLN A 26 -6.69 4.40 -14.61
CA GLN A 26 -7.62 3.30 -14.34
C GLN A 26 -7.30 2.52 -13.07
N TYR A 27 -6.01 2.36 -12.72
CA TYR A 27 -5.61 1.66 -11.51
C TYR A 27 -5.55 2.63 -10.33
N THR A 28 -6.14 2.24 -9.21
CA THR A 28 -6.31 3.11 -8.03
C THR A 28 -5.64 2.56 -6.78
N HIS A 29 -5.02 1.38 -6.89
CA HIS A 29 -4.33 0.72 -5.80
C HIS A 29 -3.00 0.11 -6.28
N ALA A 30 -2.03 0.01 -5.37
CA ALA A 30 -0.75 -0.62 -5.61
C ALA A 30 -0.44 -1.59 -4.47
N ALA A 31 0.04 -2.77 -4.83
CA ALA A 31 0.41 -3.83 -3.89
C ALA A 31 1.69 -4.54 -4.32
N VAL A 32 2.31 -5.25 -3.39
CA VAL A 32 3.50 -6.08 -3.60
C VAL A 32 3.10 -7.54 -3.52
N SER A 33 3.59 -8.39 -4.43
CA SER A 33 3.61 -9.84 -4.26
C SER A 33 5.05 -10.34 -4.27
N LEU A 34 5.33 -11.36 -3.48
CA LEU A 34 6.66 -11.99 -3.38
C LEU A 34 6.79 -13.24 -4.25
N ASP A 35 5.71 -13.66 -4.88
CA ASP A 35 5.66 -14.82 -5.77
C ASP A 35 4.79 -14.54 -7.01
N ASP A 36 4.89 -15.41 -7.99
CA ASP A 36 4.21 -15.32 -9.28
C ASP A 36 2.84 -16.01 -9.31
N THR A 37 2.36 -16.50 -8.17
CA THR A 37 1.00 -17.05 -8.05
C THR A 37 -0.03 -15.93 -7.89
N TYR A 38 0.42 -14.76 -7.40
CA TYR A 38 -0.44 -13.61 -7.08
C TYR A 38 -1.64 -14.02 -6.23
N THR A 39 -1.40 -14.90 -5.26
CA THR A 39 -2.44 -15.36 -4.33
C THR A 39 -2.55 -14.40 -3.15
N HIS A 40 -1.40 -13.86 -2.71
CA HIS A 40 -1.28 -12.93 -1.60
C HIS A 40 -0.63 -11.63 -2.04
N PHE A 41 -1.22 -10.51 -1.64
CA PHE A 41 -0.71 -9.16 -1.90
C PHE A 41 -0.46 -8.44 -0.58
N TYR A 42 0.64 -7.73 -0.50
CA TYR A 42 0.99 -6.92 0.67
C TYR A 42 0.80 -5.45 0.34
N ALA A 43 -0.03 -4.79 1.12
CA ALA A 43 -0.39 -3.39 0.86
C ALA A 43 -0.76 -2.62 2.12
N PHE A 44 -0.97 -1.33 1.95
CA PHE A 44 -1.73 -0.50 2.88
C PHE A 44 -3.12 -0.25 2.31
N SER A 45 -4.11 -0.81 2.96
CA SER A 45 -5.50 -0.78 2.49
C SER A 45 -6.48 -0.82 3.67
N ARG A 46 -7.77 -0.83 3.36
CA ARG A 46 -8.81 -1.03 4.36
C ARG A 46 -8.68 -2.40 5.01
N LEU A 47 -8.78 -2.44 6.33
CA LEU A 47 -8.71 -3.70 7.10
C LEU A 47 -10.04 -4.47 7.09
N ARG A 48 -11.14 -3.80 6.76
CA ARG A 48 -12.48 -4.40 6.63
C ARG A 48 -13.26 -3.73 5.50
N VAL A 49 -14.10 -4.51 4.84
CA VAL A 49 -14.80 -4.12 3.61
C VAL A 49 -15.64 -2.83 3.76
N LYS A 50 -16.34 -2.66 4.89
CA LYS A 50 -17.26 -1.53 5.12
C LYS A 50 -16.66 -0.38 5.93
N THR A 51 -15.36 -0.38 6.21
CA THR A 51 -14.72 0.59 7.12
C THR A 51 -13.51 1.31 6.50
N PRO A 52 -13.68 2.09 5.43
CA PRO A 52 -12.54 2.71 4.72
C PRO A 52 -11.56 3.50 5.60
N PRO A 53 -11.95 4.27 6.62
CA PRO A 53 -11.01 4.95 7.51
C PRO A 53 -10.16 4.00 8.36
N ILE A 54 -10.66 2.78 8.66
CA ILE A 54 -9.92 1.77 9.41
C ILE A 54 -9.06 0.99 8.42
N SER A 55 -7.91 1.55 8.10
CA SER A 55 -6.95 1.02 7.13
C SER A 55 -5.57 0.90 7.75
N GLY A 56 -4.73 0.04 7.19
CA GLY A 56 -3.38 -0.22 7.66
C GLY A 56 -2.66 -1.20 6.76
N TYR A 57 -1.55 -1.77 7.28
CA TYR A 57 -0.88 -2.89 6.63
C TYR A 57 -1.80 -4.11 6.60
N ILE A 58 -1.91 -4.73 5.46
CA ILE A 58 -2.75 -5.91 5.24
C ILE A 58 -2.12 -6.84 4.21
N GLU A 59 -2.28 -8.13 4.44
CA GLU A 59 -2.09 -9.17 3.43
C GLU A 59 -3.42 -9.39 2.75
N GLU A 60 -3.55 -8.91 1.53
CA GLU A 60 -4.79 -8.97 0.75
C GLU A 60 -4.86 -10.28 -0.04
N LYS A 61 -6.07 -10.82 -0.16
CA LYS A 61 -6.40 -11.96 -1.04
C LYS A 61 -7.22 -11.47 -2.23
N ARG A 62 -7.21 -12.21 -3.33
CA ARG A 62 -7.98 -11.87 -4.55
C ARG A 62 -9.45 -11.57 -4.25
N ILE A 63 -10.06 -12.35 -3.36
CA ILE A 63 -11.47 -12.21 -2.98
C ILE A 63 -11.81 -10.84 -2.36
N TYR A 64 -10.82 -10.12 -1.79
CA TYR A 64 -11.05 -8.78 -1.22
C TYR A 64 -11.33 -7.74 -2.31
N TYR A 65 -10.85 -7.97 -3.53
CA TYR A 65 -11.07 -7.09 -4.68
C TYR A 65 -12.42 -7.29 -5.33
N THR A 66 -12.97 -8.47 -5.24
CA THR A 66 -14.24 -8.85 -5.84
C THR A 66 -15.39 -8.83 -4.84
N LEU A 67 -15.09 -8.67 -3.54
CA LEU A 67 -16.07 -8.72 -2.45
C LEU A 67 -16.87 -10.00 -2.41
N GLY A 68 -16.27 -11.11 -2.87
CA GLY A 68 -16.93 -12.42 -2.93
C GLY A 68 -17.79 -12.64 -4.17
N GLU A 69 -17.86 -11.69 -5.07
CA GLU A 69 -18.55 -11.82 -6.36
C GLU A 69 -17.63 -12.44 -7.42
N ASP A 70 -18.20 -13.09 -8.42
CA ASP A 70 -17.46 -13.63 -9.57
C ASP A 70 -17.28 -12.53 -10.63
N VAL A 71 -16.39 -11.60 -10.34
CA VAL A 71 -16.04 -10.48 -11.22
C VAL A 71 -14.54 -10.44 -11.47
N PRO A 72 -14.10 -10.00 -12.65
CA PRO A 72 -12.68 -9.94 -12.97
C PRO A 72 -11.94 -8.90 -12.12
N ILE A 73 -10.70 -9.23 -11.73
CA ILE A 73 -9.78 -8.31 -11.07
C ILE A 73 -8.85 -7.70 -12.13
N TYR A 74 -9.12 -6.47 -12.54
CA TYR A 74 -8.27 -5.78 -13.50
C TYR A 74 -6.95 -5.37 -12.85
N THR A 75 -5.85 -5.75 -13.48
CA THR A 75 -4.49 -5.53 -12.95
C THR A 75 -3.49 -5.22 -14.06
N LYS A 76 -2.43 -4.49 -13.68
CA LYS A 76 -1.18 -4.37 -14.43
C LYS A 76 -0.04 -4.83 -13.51
N ILE A 77 0.79 -5.75 -13.98
CA ILE A 77 1.81 -6.46 -13.20
C ILE A 77 3.19 -6.15 -13.76
N PHE A 78 4.12 -5.85 -12.86
CA PHE A 78 5.53 -5.65 -13.14
C PHE A 78 6.37 -6.66 -12.38
N ARG A 79 7.33 -7.32 -13.06
CA ARG A 79 8.29 -8.25 -12.48
C ARG A 79 9.64 -7.57 -12.33
N VAL A 80 9.90 -7.04 -11.14
CA VAL A 80 11.09 -6.24 -10.85
C VAL A 80 12.23 -7.15 -10.40
N PRO A 81 13.33 -7.25 -11.18
CA PRO A 81 14.50 -8.04 -10.78
C PRO A 81 15.25 -7.33 -9.66
N VAL A 82 15.62 -8.09 -8.64
CA VAL A 82 16.36 -7.59 -7.48
C VAL A 82 17.51 -8.53 -7.12
N THR A 83 18.50 -8.03 -6.39
CA THR A 83 19.53 -8.89 -5.82
C THR A 83 18.95 -9.75 -4.68
N LYS A 84 19.61 -10.83 -4.32
CA LYS A 84 19.21 -11.65 -3.15
C LYS A 84 19.19 -10.81 -1.87
N GLU A 85 20.16 -9.90 -1.72
CA GLU A 85 20.22 -8.97 -0.60
C GLU A 85 19.03 -7.99 -0.64
N GLY A 86 18.75 -7.37 -1.79
CA GLY A 86 17.62 -6.47 -1.99
C GLY A 86 16.27 -7.13 -1.67
N TYR A 87 16.09 -8.38 -2.11
CA TYR A 87 14.91 -9.18 -1.79
C TYR A 87 14.77 -9.38 -0.27
N GLY A 88 15.86 -9.79 0.40
CA GLY A 88 15.87 -9.94 1.86
C GLY A 88 15.61 -8.63 2.61
N ASN A 89 16.11 -7.50 2.11
CA ASN A 89 15.86 -6.18 2.69
C ASN A 89 14.38 -5.77 2.54
N ALA A 90 13.77 -6.04 1.38
CA ALA A 90 12.36 -5.77 1.16
C ALA A 90 11.46 -6.56 2.12
N ILE A 91 11.73 -7.86 2.29
CA ILE A 91 10.99 -8.70 3.24
C ILE A 91 11.14 -8.15 4.67
N ARG A 92 12.36 -7.86 5.08
CA ARG A 92 12.63 -7.32 6.44
C ARG A 92 11.89 -6.00 6.66
N TYR A 93 11.91 -5.10 5.67
CA TYR A 93 11.17 -3.86 5.76
C TYR A 93 9.66 -4.10 5.92
N MET A 94 9.09 -5.04 5.18
CA MET A 94 7.66 -5.39 5.27
C MET A 94 7.33 -5.98 6.64
N GLU A 95 8.21 -6.82 7.20
CA GLU A 95 8.07 -7.37 8.56
C GLU A 95 8.17 -6.29 9.63
N ASP A 96 9.12 -5.36 9.51
CA ASP A 96 9.26 -4.23 10.44
C ASP A 96 8.01 -3.36 10.43
N VAL A 97 7.46 -3.09 9.24
CA VAL A 97 6.21 -2.33 9.09
C VAL A 97 5.01 -3.09 9.69
N LYS A 98 4.92 -4.39 9.47
CA LYS A 98 3.87 -5.25 10.02
C LYS A 98 3.88 -5.27 11.55
N ASN A 99 5.07 -5.28 12.15
CA ASN A 99 5.27 -5.44 13.58
C ASN A 99 5.35 -4.12 14.37
N ASP A 100 5.35 -2.97 13.69
CA ASP A 100 5.35 -1.66 14.36
C ASP A 100 3.91 -1.16 14.60
N PRO A 101 3.43 -1.20 15.86
CA PRO A 101 2.05 -0.83 16.18
C PRO A 101 1.76 0.68 16.01
N GLU A 102 2.79 1.50 15.85
CA GLU A 102 2.61 2.94 15.64
C GLU A 102 2.35 3.29 14.17
N ILE A 103 2.59 2.35 13.26
CA ILE A 103 2.37 2.60 11.83
C ILE A 103 0.88 2.62 11.53
N MET A 104 0.45 3.68 10.84
CA MET A 104 -0.95 3.94 10.50
C MET A 104 -1.14 4.15 9.00
N TYR A 105 -2.39 4.09 8.56
CA TYR A 105 -2.76 4.49 7.22
C TYR A 105 -2.80 6.01 7.07
N ASN A 106 -2.11 6.55 6.07
CA ASN A 106 -2.05 7.99 5.79
C ASN A 106 -3.31 8.47 5.03
N LEU A 107 -4.43 8.53 5.74
CA LEU A 107 -5.71 8.97 5.17
C LEU A 107 -5.65 10.42 4.66
N ILE A 108 -4.92 11.28 5.36
CA ILE A 108 -4.77 12.70 4.99
C ILE A 108 -4.05 12.81 3.64
N HIS A 109 -2.93 12.12 3.49
CA HIS A 109 -2.20 12.10 2.22
C HIS A 109 -3.09 11.57 1.09
N MET A 110 -3.74 10.43 1.30
CA MET A 110 -4.59 9.81 0.29
C MET A 110 -5.66 10.78 -0.25
N LEU A 111 -6.27 11.58 0.63
CA LEU A 111 -7.29 12.56 0.25
C LEU A 111 -6.70 13.79 -0.45
N LEU A 112 -5.49 14.21 -0.07
CA LEU A 112 -4.86 15.44 -0.54
C LEU A 112 -3.89 15.24 -1.71
N THR A 113 -3.46 14.02 -2.00
CA THR A 113 -2.51 13.71 -3.08
C THR A 113 -2.90 14.30 -4.43
N PRO A 114 -4.16 14.23 -4.88
CA PRO A 114 -4.55 14.77 -6.18
C PRO A 114 -4.35 16.28 -6.30
N VAL A 115 -4.34 17.01 -5.17
CA VAL A 115 -4.27 18.47 -5.14
C VAL A 115 -2.87 18.98 -4.80
N PHE A 116 -2.19 18.33 -3.85
CA PHE A 116 -0.92 18.84 -3.28
C PHE A 116 0.31 17.99 -3.62
N GLY A 117 0.16 16.95 -4.43
CA GLY A 117 1.27 16.11 -4.89
C GLY A 117 1.97 15.30 -3.81
N GLY A 118 1.28 15.06 -2.69
CA GLY A 118 1.74 14.21 -1.61
C GLY A 118 2.10 14.96 -0.33
N HIS A 119 1.80 14.33 0.80
CA HIS A 119 2.06 14.87 2.13
C HIS A 119 2.49 13.77 3.11
N PRO A 120 3.82 13.54 3.28
CA PRO A 120 4.31 12.49 4.14
C PRO A 120 4.00 12.81 5.61
N LEU A 121 3.58 11.80 6.36
CA LEU A 121 3.41 11.85 7.81
C LEU A 121 4.31 10.83 8.50
N TYR A 122 4.71 11.16 9.74
CA TYR A 122 5.51 10.26 10.55
C TYR A 122 4.79 8.92 10.77
N LYS A 123 5.46 7.81 10.43
CA LYS A 123 4.93 6.45 10.57
C LYS A 123 3.50 6.28 10.03
N ALA A 124 3.21 6.93 8.90
CA ALA A 124 1.93 6.75 8.23
C ALA A 124 2.16 6.59 6.72
N PHE A 125 1.53 5.58 6.14
CA PHE A 125 1.67 5.24 4.73
C PHE A 125 0.30 5.02 4.08
N HIS A 126 0.18 5.38 2.82
CA HIS A 126 -0.84 4.82 1.92
C HIS A 126 -0.20 3.77 1.00
N CYS A 127 -1.00 3.11 0.15
CA CYS A 127 -0.51 2.01 -0.69
C CYS A 127 0.71 2.39 -1.55
N GLY A 128 0.71 3.57 -2.17
CA GLY A 128 1.83 4.03 -2.98
C GLY A 128 3.09 4.31 -2.16
N GLU A 129 2.98 4.94 -1.01
CA GLU A 129 4.13 5.19 -0.12
C GLU A 129 4.78 3.89 0.35
N PHE A 130 3.95 2.90 0.72
CA PHE A 130 4.43 1.59 1.13
C PHE A 130 5.17 0.87 0.01
N VAL A 131 4.57 0.76 -1.19
CA VAL A 131 5.21 0.10 -2.34
C VAL A 131 6.51 0.80 -2.71
N ALA A 132 6.56 2.14 -2.71
CA ALA A 132 7.77 2.89 -2.98
C ALA A 132 8.88 2.56 -1.97
N LYS A 133 8.54 2.45 -0.69
CA LYS A 133 9.50 2.09 0.37
C LYS A 133 9.99 0.64 0.25
N VAL A 134 9.15 -0.30 -0.14
CA VAL A 134 9.57 -1.68 -0.43
C VAL A 134 10.56 -1.70 -1.60
N LEU A 135 10.30 -0.94 -2.67
CA LEU A 135 11.21 -0.83 -3.80
C LEU A 135 12.54 -0.18 -3.42
N GLU A 136 12.55 0.89 -2.59
CA GLU A 136 13.79 1.48 -2.05
C GLU A 136 14.58 0.45 -1.23
N ALA A 137 13.91 -0.31 -0.35
CA ALA A 137 14.55 -1.36 0.44
C ALA A 137 15.15 -2.46 -0.44
N ALA A 138 14.49 -2.78 -1.54
CA ALA A 138 14.99 -3.72 -2.55
C ALA A 138 16.17 -3.20 -3.38
N GLY A 139 16.58 -1.93 -3.20
CA GLY A 139 17.67 -1.29 -3.93
C GLY A 139 17.25 -0.66 -5.26
N ILE A 140 15.96 -0.52 -5.52
CA ILE A 140 15.45 0.15 -6.72
C ILE A 140 15.50 1.66 -6.52
N LYS A 141 16.17 2.35 -7.42
CA LYS A 141 16.28 3.81 -7.37
C LYS A 141 14.97 4.47 -7.81
N LEU A 142 14.37 5.21 -6.90
CA LEU A 142 13.22 6.05 -7.20
C LEU A 142 13.66 7.37 -7.84
N HIS A 143 12.87 7.91 -8.78
CA HIS A 143 13.15 9.19 -9.45
C HIS A 143 12.54 10.39 -8.71
N GLN A 144 11.65 10.13 -7.75
CA GLN A 144 10.98 11.11 -6.92
C GLN A 144 10.93 10.62 -5.47
N PRO A 145 10.67 11.49 -4.49
CA PRO A 145 10.43 11.09 -3.11
C PRO A 145 9.30 10.04 -2.99
N TYR A 146 9.48 9.04 -2.13
CA TYR A 146 8.56 7.90 -1.96
C TYR A 146 7.09 8.31 -1.81
N TYR A 147 6.84 9.44 -1.14
CA TYR A 147 5.48 9.93 -0.88
C TYR A 147 4.76 10.53 -2.11
N ARG A 148 5.42 10.65 -3.25
CA ARG A 148 4.79 11.11 -4.50
C ARG A 148 4.28 9.99 -5.37
N TYR A 149 4.62 8.75 -5.05
CA TYR A 149 4.28 7.62 -5.93
C TYR A 149 2.80 7.27 -5.88
N THR A 150 2.20 7.33 -7.03
CA THR A 150 0.83 6.89 -7.35
C THR A 150 0.89 5.67 -8.27
N PRO A 151 -0.20 4.91 -8.45
CA PRO A 151 -0.22 3.83 -9.43
C PRO A 151 0.24 4.26 -10.83
N LYS A 152 -0.09 5.48 -11.27
CA LYS A 152 0.37 6.03 -12.55
C LYS A 152 1.88 6.16 -12.59
N LEU A 153 2.50 6.77 -11.58
CA LEU A 153 3.95 6.95 -11.52
C LEU A 153 4.70 5.62 -11.40
N PHE A 154 4.11 4.61 -10.75
CA PHE A 154 4.68 3.25 -10.78
C PHE A 154 4.62 2.65 -12.19
N SER A 155 3.53 2.84 -12.91
CA SER A 155 3.44 2.36 -14.29
C SER A 155 4.51 2.97 -15.18
N GLU A 156 4.83 4.24 -14.97
CA GLU A 156 5.90 4.93 -15.71
C GLU A 156 7.30 4.47 -15.28
N LEU A 157 7.56 4.38 -13.96
CA LEU A 157 8.86 3.94 -13.42
C LEU A 157 9.19 2.50 -13.80
N LEU A 158 8.21 1.61 -13.74
CA LEU A 158 8.40 0.17 -13.87
C LEU A 158 8.13 -0.34 -15.30
N GLU A 159 7.89 0.52 -16.27
CA GLU A 159 7.61 0.13 -17.66
C GLU A 159 8.65 -0.85 -18.23
N PRO A 160 9.98 -0.72 -17.94
CA PRO A 160 10.96 -1.70 -18.40
C PRO A 160 10.79 -3.12 -17.80
N TYR A 161 10.01 -3.24 -16.75
CA TYR A 161 9.73 -4.50 -16.03
C TYR A 161 8.30 -4.99 -16.23
N PHE A 162 7.58 -4.42 -17.20
CA PHE A 162 6.22 -4.82 -17.54
C PHE A 162 6.15 -6.33 -17.82
N LEU A 163 5.19 -6.99 -17.20
CA LEU A 163 4.96 -8.42 -17.36
C LEU A 163 3.60 -8.72 -17.98
N TYR A 164 2.54 -8.12 -17.46
CA TYR A 164 1.17 -8.47 -17.83
C TYR A 164 0.20 -7.32 -17.54
N GLU A 165 -0.79 -7.16 -18.41
CA GLU A 165 -1.95 -6.31 -18.14
C GLU A 165 -3.21 -7.03 -18.60
N GLY A 166 -4.22 -7.15 -17.71
CA GLY A 166 -5.44 -7.87 -17.99
C GLY A 166 -6.22 -8.17 -16.71
N THR A 167 -6.75 -9.37 -16.61
CA THR A 167 -7.54 -9.78 -15.46
C THR A 167 -6.91 -10.96 -14.73
N LEU A 168 -6.95 -10.95 -13.41
CA LEU A 168 -6.67 -12.13 -12.59
C LEU A 168 -7.97 -12.90 -12.37
N ASP A 169 -7.85 -14.22 -12.43
CA ASP A 169 -8.94 -15.12 -12.07
C ASP A 169 -9.24 -15.04 -10.57
N ASN A 170 -10.52 -15.12 -10.22
CA ASN A 170 -11.03 -15.14 -8.86
C ASN A 170 -11.91 -16.35 -8.60
N SER A 171 -11.58 -17.49 -9.15
CA SER A 171 -12.31 -18.74 -8.93
C SER A 171 -12.23 -19.25 -7.48
N SER A 172 -11.22 -18.81 -6.71
CA SER A 172 -11.07 -19.17 -5.31
C SER A 172 -11.97 -18.30 -4.41
N ARG A 173 -12.72 -18.94 -3.54
CA ARG A 173 -13.46 -18.32 -2.42
C ARG A 173 -12.67 -18.33 -1.10
N ASP A 174 -11.39 -18.61 -1.16
CA ASP A 174 -10.52 -18.60 0.01
C ASP A 174 -10.47 -17.20 0.62
N GLY A 175 -10.77 -17.09 1.91
CA GLY A 175 -10.80 -15.84 2.66
C GLY A 175 -12.18 -15.22 2.85
N MET A 176 -13.29 -15.84 2.44
CA MET A 176 -14.64 -15.34 2.75
C MET A 176 -14.95 -15.29 4.25
N GLU A 177 -14.29 -16.12 5.05
CA GLU A 177 -14.43 -16.15 6.51
C GLU A 177 -13.47 -15.21 7.23
N ASP A 178 -12.62 -14.48 6.49
CA ASP A 178 -11.63 -13.61 7.05
C ASP A 178 -12.26 -12.39 7.76
N ASP A 179 -11.56 -11.87 8.74
CA ASP A 179 -11.94 -10.63 9.45
C ASP A 179 -12.21 -9.44 8.52
N PHE A 180 -11.70 -9.47 7.30
CA PHE A 180 -11.98 -8.48 6.26
C PHE A 180 -13.47 -8.33 5.96
N PHE A 181 -14.22 -9.42 5.93
CA PHE A 181 -15.67 -9.43 5.66
C PHE A 181 -16.53 -9.20 6.91
N ARG A 182 -15.92 -9.24 8.10
CA ARG A 182 -16.63 -9.06 9.36
C ARG A 182 -17.21 -7.66 9.49
N GLU A 183 -18.46 -7.59 9.92
CA GLU A 183 -19.09 -6.32 10.23
C GLU A 183 -18.49 -5.66 11.48
N THR A 184 -18.29 -4.37 11.40
CA THR A 184 -17.82 -3.56 12.53
C THR A 184 -19.00 -2.85 13.15
N PRO A 185 -19.25 -3.00 14.46
CA PRO A 185 -20.32 -2.26 15.15
C PRO A 185 -20.15 -0.75 14.95
N LYS A 186 -21.25 -0.03 14.73
CA LYS A 186 -21.23 1.43 14.44
C LYS A 186 -20.48 2.24 15.51
N LYS A 187 -20.62 1.88 16.80
CA LYS A 187 -19.91 2.55 17.90
C LYS A 187 -18.40 2.35 17.80
N GLU A 188 -17.95 1.14 17.53
CA GLU A 188 -16.54 0.82 17.35
C GLU A 188 -15.97 1.53 16.12
N TYR A 189 -16.68 1.51 15.01
CA TYR A 189 -16.32 2.21 13.79
C TYR A 189 -16.10 3.71 14.04
N LEU A 190 -17.05 4.36 14.69
CA LEU A 190 -16.96 5.80 15.00
C LEU A 190 -15.79 6.10 15.94
N ALA A 191 -15.63 5.33 17.01
CA ALA A 191 -14.55 5.52 17.96
C ALA A 191 -13.16 5.35 17.32
N LYS A 192 -12.97 4.29 16.53
CA LYS A 192 -11.71 4.05 15.79
C LYS A 192 -11.45 5.14 14.76
N THR A 193 -12.46 5.58 14.02
CA THR A 193 -12.32 6.66 13.02
C THR A 193 -11.89 7.97 13.68
N LEU A 194 -12.53 8.36 14.78
CA LEU A 194 -12.15 9.56 15.54
C LEU A 194 -10.73 9.47 16.11
N TYR A 195 -10.35 8.30 16.62
CA TYR A 195 -8.98 8.07 17.10
C TYR A 195 -7.97 8.23 15.97
N ILE A 196 -8.20 7.63 14.80
CA ILE A 196 -7.32 7.71 13.65
C ILE A 196 -7.16 9.17 13.19
N ILE A 197 -8.27 9.90 13.05
CA ILE A 197 -8.24 11.31 12.65
C ILE A 197 -7.46 12.14 13.65
N LYS A 198 -7.74 12.00 14.95
CA LYS A 198 -7.03 12.69 16.02
C LYS A 198 -5.53 12.43 15.95
N GLU A 199 -5.13 11.17 15.82
CA GLU A 199 -3.73 10.78 15.78
C GLU A 199 -3.01 11.32 14.54
N LEU A 200 -3.62 11.26 13.37
CA LEU A 200 -3.05 11.83 12.15
C LEU A 200 -2.90 13.35 12.24
N LEU A 201 -3.89 14.05 12.79
CA LEU A 201 -3.81 15.50 13.02
C LEU A 201 -2.70 15.85 14.04
N PHE A 202 -2.59 15.07 15.11
CA PHE A 202 -1.51 15.22 16.09
C PHE A 202 -0.13 15.07 15.42
N ARG A 203 0.08 14.03 14.63
CA ARG A 203 1.32 13.82 13.88
C ARG A 203 1.59 14.94 12.89
N GLN A 204 0.57 15.46 12.24
CA GLN A 204 0.67 16.60 11.34
C GLN A 204 1.25 17.85 12.03
N VAL A 205 0.80 18.14 13.25
CA VAL A 205 1.19 19.36 13.98
C VAL A 205 2.51 19.18 14.70
N PHE A 206 2.66 18.13 15.49
CA PHE A 206 3.78 17.98 16.42
C PHE A 206 5.03 17.41 15.79
N HIS A 207 4.92 16.40 14.92
CA HIS A 207 6.11 15.83 14.28
C HIS A 207 6.67 16.72 13.16
N ARG A 208 5.85 17.59 12.58
CA ARG A 208 6.31 18.62 11.66
C ARG A 208 7.04 19.76 12.36
N ALA A 209 6.54 20.18 13.52
CA ALA A 209 7.10 21.28 14.31
C ALA A 209 8.42 20.89 15.01
N SER A 210 8.59 19.64 15.40
CA SER A 210 9.78 19.16 16.14
C SER A 210 11.03 18.98 15.27
N GLY A 211 10.96 19.19 13.95
CA GLY A 211 12.07 18.98 13.03
C GLY A 211 12.61 17.53 12.98
N HIS A 212 12.00 16.60 13.74
CA HIS A 212 12.39 15.21 13.80
C HIS A 212 11.93 14.41 12.58
N PHE A 213 11.06 14.99 11.78
CA PHE A 213 10.64 14.41 10.51
C PHE A 213 11.63 14.74 9.41
N ARG A 214 12.76 14.04 9.38
CA ARG A 214 13.53 13.88 8.14
C ARG A 214 13.03 12.62 7.45
N PRO A 215 12.36 12.72 6.29
CA PRO A 215 11.86 11.54 5.54
C PRO A 215 12.99 10.55 5.18
N GLU A 216 14.23 10.96 5.30
CA GLU A 216 15.42 10.20 4.94
C GLU A 216 15.99 9.31 6.05
N LYS A 217 15.46 9.40 7.29
CA LYS A 217 16.01 8.64 8.42
C LYS A 217 15.13 7.49 8.90
N VAL A 218 14.56 6.71 8.01
CA VAL A 218 14.43 5.28 8.29
C VAL A 218 15.81 4.69 7.98
N ARG A 219 16.73 4.83 8.93
CA ARG A 219 18.05 4.21 8.83
C ARG A 219 17.81 2.71 8.94
N PHE A 220 17.96 2.01 7.81
CA PHE A 220 18.27 0.60 7.85
C PHE A 220 19.44 0.43 8.83
N ARG A 221 19.23 -0.22 9.97
CA ARG A 221 20.35 -0.73 10.76
C ARG A 221 20.95 -1.85 9.91
N VAL A 222 21.95 -1.51 9.15
CA VAL A 222 22.93 -2.49 8.70
C VAL A 222 23.59 -2.97 10.00
N THR A 223 23.16 -4.12 10.49
CA THR A 223 23.90 -4.82 11.52
C THR A 223 25.12 -5.39 10.83
N ASP A 224 26.21 -4.63 10.85
CA ASP A 224 27.54 -5.19 10.77
C ASP A 224 27.69 -6.18 11.91
N LYS A 225 27.53 -7.48 11.60
CA LYS A 225 28.17 -8.56 12.35
C LYS A 225 28.41 -9.72 11.39
N VAL A 226 29.69 -9.83 11.06
CA VAL A 226 30.51 -10.96 10.64
C VAL A 226 29.78 -12.31 10.54
#